data_975ad461b8aefad26892b76bd2193b8f
#
_entry.id   975ad461b8aefad26892b76bd2193b8f
#
_cell.length_a   1.000
_cell.length_b   1.000
_cell.length_c   1.000
_cell.angle_alpha   90.00
_cell.angle_beta   90.00
_cell.angle_gamma   90.00
#
_symmetry.space_group_name_H-M   'P 1'
#
loop_
_entity.id
_entity.type
_entity.pdbx_description
1 polymer ?
#
loop_
_entity_poly.entity_id
_entity_poly.type
_entity_poly.pdbx_seq_one_letter_code
_entity_poly.pdbx_strand_id
1 'polypeptide(L)'
;MKKIPTVLLTFMMLVVLCTGCTSEKDGKAKQIDTPYVYPIQPGTEEWAKLDSLDAKIAACKVDPELMDSMTTEALLETVLDYPLLPNIYAFSSTEIGIGSVSGYFEGLQMLHDREDAAECIQKAIDTGTDDPLRMQYLQTLASYVRTRLGAPDF
;
A
#
# COMPACT_ATOMS: atom_id res chain seq x y z
N MET A 1 -2.28 -16.33 81.17
CA MET A 1 -1.13 -15.91 80.41
C MET A 1 -0.98 -16.89 79.27
N LYS A 2 -1.47 -16.60 78.06
CA LYS A 2 -1.33 -17.46 76.88
C LYS A 2 -0.55 -16.70 75.79
N LYS A 3 0.62 -17.24 75.45
CA LYS A 3 1.49 -16.66 74.45
C LYS A 3 0.93 -16.94 73.08
N ILE A 4 0.74 -15.89 72.28
CA ILE A 4 0.29 -15.96 70.88
C ILE A 4 1.56 -16.24 70.04
N PRO A 5 1.59 -17.22 69.17
CA PRO A 5 2.76 -17.54 68.36
C PRO A 5 2.90 -16.55 67.22
N THR A 6 4.07 -15.98 67.14
CA THR A 6 4.55 -14.97 66.18
C THR A 6 4.73 -15.52 64.73
N VAL A 7 4.11 -16.60 64.36
CA VAL A 7 4.36 -17.33 63.10
C VAL A 7 3.33 -16.96 62.02
N LEU A 8 2.31 -16.14 62.31
CA LEU A 8 1.25 -15.82 61.34
C LEU A 8 1.43 -14.49 60.58
N LEU A 9 2.54 -13.81 60.75
CA LEU A 9 2.77 -12.48 60.12
C LEU A 9 3.77 -12.50 58.96
N THR A 10 4.30 -13.66 58.60
CA THR A 10 5.35 -13.76 57.54
C THR A 10 4.85 -14.36 56.24
N PHE A 11 3.55 -14.70 56.14
CA PHE A 11 3.04 -15.34 54.91
C PHE A 11 2.16 -14.42 54.05
N MET A 12 2.06 -13.14 54.38
CA MET A 12 1.20 -12.19 53.64
C MET A 12 2.01 -11.16 52.79
N MET A 13 3.29 -11.39 52.55
CA MET A 13 4.13 -10.44 51.80
C MET A 13 4.81 -11.04 50.57
N LEU A 14 4.25 -12.08 49.97
CA LEU A 14 4.84 -12.74 48.81
C LEU A 14 3.90 -12.95 47.62
N VAL A 15 2.85 -12.14 47.47
CA VAL A 15 1.90 -12.26 46.32
C VAL A 15 1.71 -10.92 45.59
N VAL A 16 2.68 -10.01 45.62
CA VAL A 16 2.58 -8.74 44.85
C VAL A 16 3.81 -8.56 43.97
N LEU A 17 4.18 -9.54 43.17
CA LEU A 17 5.22 -9.35 42.16
C LEU A 17 5.02 -10.25 40.92
N CYS A 18 3.81 -10.28 40.36
CA CYS A 18 3.56 -10.84 39.02
C CYS A 18 2.44 -10.13 38.31
N THR A 19 2.44 -8.79 38.28
CA THR A 19 1.82 -8.04 37.21
C THR A 19 2.91 -7.46 36.33
N GLY A 20 3.63 -8.35 35.63
CA GLY A 20 4.34 -7.98 34.45
C GLY A 20 3.33 -7.53 33.41
N CYS A 21 3.06 -6.23 33.32
CA CYS A 21 2.52 -5.64 32.11
C CYS A 21 3.56 -5.87 31.01
N THR A 22 3.41 -6.96 30.26
CA THR A 22 3.93 -7.02 28.92
C THR A 22 3.13 -6.03 28.10
N SER A 23 3.60 -4.79 28.04
CA SER A 23 3.26 -3.90 26.95
C SER A 23 3.84 -4.56 25.71
N GLU A 24 3.04 -5.35 25.01
CA GLU A 24 3.26 -5.60 23.60
C GLU A 24 3.20 -4.22 22.94
N LYS A 25 4.38 -3.69 22.69
CA LYS A 25 4.56 -2.62 21.71
C LYS A 25 4.33 -3.26 20.35
N ASP A 26 3.07 -3.35 19.95
CA ASP A 26 2.73 -3.36 18.53
C ASP A 26 3.10 -1.98 17.97
N GLY A 27 4.39 -1.84 17.71
CA GLY A 27 4.97 -0.71 17.00
C GLY A 27 4.70 -0.86 15.51
N LYS A 28 3.45 -1.09 15.09
CA LYS A 28 3.04 -0.92 13.69
C LYS A 28 3.12 0.59 13.45
N ALA A 29 4.15 1.03 12.71
CA ALA A 29 4.26 2.42 12.28
C ALA A 29 2.90 2.83 11.71
N LYS A 30 2.39 4.01 12.11
CA LYS A 30 1.11 4.51 11.63
C LYS A 30 1.20 4.64 10.11
N GLN A 31 0.51 3.77 9.39
CA GLN A 31 0.45 3.82 7.93
C GLN A 31 -0.33 5.06 7.48
N ILE A 32 0.03 5.58 6.30
CA ILE A 32 -0.66 6.69 5.65
C ILE A 32 -1.84 6.13 4.88
N ASP A 33 -3.05 6.57 5.20
CA ASP A 33 -4.31 6.17 4.58
C ASP A 33 -4.77 7.11 3.46
N THR A 34 -3.97 8.14 3.16
CA THR A 34 -4.27 9.14 2.13
C THR A 34 -3.39 8.90 0.90
N PRO A 35 -3.97 8.81 -0.31
CA PRO A 35 -3.22 8.66 -1.53
C PRO A 35 -2.40 9.90 -1.87
N TYR A 36 -1.36 9.73 -2.69
CA TYR A 36 -0.59 10.85 -3.20
C TYR A 36 -1.36 11.62 -4.26
N VAL A 37 -1.38 12.94 -4.12
CA VAL A 37 -1.99 13.84 -5.11
C VAL A 37 -0.92 14.38 -6.03
N TYR A 38 -0.96 13.99 -7.30
CA TYR A 38 0.00 14.46 -8.30
C TYR A 38 -0.22 15.95 -8.60
N PRO A 39 0.78 16.82 -8.39
CA PRO A 39 0.61 18.26 -8.53
C PRO A 39 0.42 18.71 -9.99
N ILE A 40 0.94 17.93 -10.95
CA ILE A 40 0.85 18.21 -12.38
C ILE A 40 0.08 17.06 -13.05
N GLN A 41 -1.05 17.40 -13.68
CA GLN A 41 -1.99 16.45 -14.25
C GLN A 41 -2.07 16.60 -15.78
N PRO A 42 -2.31 15.51 -16.53
CA PRO A 42 -2.65 15.58 -17.95
C PRO A 42 -3.81 16.56 -18.20
N GLY A 43 -3.68 17.38 -19.25
CA GLY A 43 -4.67 18.40 -19.61
C GLY A 43 -4.46 19.77 -18.95
N THR A 44 -3.50 19.92 -18.05
CA THR A 44 -3.11 21.22 -17.48
C THR A 44 -2.08 21.95 -18.36
N GLU A 45 -1.94 23.28 -18.20
CA GLU A 45 -0.92 24.06 -18.89
C GLU A 45 0.50 23.66 -18.48
N GLU A 46 0.67 23.28 -17.20
CA GLU A 46 1.94 22.78 -16.65
C GLU A 46 2.35 21.48 -17.33
N TRP A 47 1.39 20.56 -17.52
CA TRP A 47 1.63 19.30 -18.24
C TRP A 47 2.00 19.53 -19.70
N ALA A 48 1.34 20.49 -20.37
CA ALA A 48 1.61 20.82 -21.76
C ALA A 48 3.02 21.41 -21.98
N LYS A 49 3.65 21.98 -20.96
CA LYS A 49 5.02 22.50 -21.00
C LYS A 49 6.08 21.42 -20.86
N LEU A 50 5.70 20.19 -20.46
CA LEU A 50 6.61 19.05 -20.34
C LEU A 50 6.78 18.42 -21.74
N ASP A 51 7.89 18.73 -22.40
CA ASP A 51 8.17 18.44 -23.79
C ASP A 51 8.72 17.03 -24.05
N SER A 52 9.09 16.29 -22.99
CA SER A 52 9.66 14.96 -23.09
C SER A 52 9.01 13.98 -22.08
N LEU A 53 9.15 12.69 -22.35
CA LEU A 53 8.74 11.65 -21.42
C LEU A 53 9.54 11.75 -20.10
N ASP A 54 10.83 12.00 -20.17
CA ASP A 54 11.68 12.14 -18.99
C ASP A 54 11.25 13.31 -18.09
N ALA A 55 10.87 14.45 -18.69
CA ALA A 55 10.33 15.59 -17.96
C ALA A 55 9.01 15.23 -17.25
N LYS A 56 8.13 14.48 -17.92
CA LYS A 56 6.86 13.99 -17.35
C LYS A 56 7.10 13.00 -16.22
N ILE A 57 8.02 12.04 -16.39
CA ILE A 57 8.41 11.09 -15.35
C ILE A 57 8.93 11.85 -14.12
N ALA A 58 9.82 12.81 -14.31
CA ALA A 58 10.37 13.62 -13.22
C ALA A 58 9.30 14.42 -12.48
N ALA A 59 8.32 14.97 -13.20
CA ALA A 59 7.20 15.74 -12.63
C ALA A 59 6.21 14.86 -11.83
N CYS A 60 6.13 13.56 -12.14
CA CYS A 60 5.23 12.59 -11.49
C CYS A 60 5.96 11.72 -10.46
N LYS A 61 7.21 12.05 -10.11
CA LYS A 61 7.98 11.23 -9.16
C LYS A 61 7.37 11.29 -7.77
N VAL A 62 7.16 10.13 -7.18
CA VAL A 62 6.75 9.96 -5.78
C VAL A 62 7.92 9.36 -5.01
N ASP A 63 8.10 9.77 -3.76
CA ASP A 63 9.12 9.20 -2.89
C ASP A 63 8.76 7.74 -2.56
N PRO A 64 9.66 6.77 -2.83
CA PRO A 64 9.43 5.38 -2.49
C PRO A 64 9.16 5.14 -1.00
N GLU A 65 9.82 5.87 -0.09
CA GLU A 65 9.60 5.75 1.35
C GLU A 65 8.18 6.20 1.73
N LEU A 66 7.65 7.21 1.05
CA LEU A 66 6.27 7.65 1.21
C LEU A 66 5.31 6.54 0.77
N MET A 67 5.51 5.97 -0.41
CA MET A 67 4.66 4.89 -0.93
C MET A 67 4.71 3.64 -0.06
N ASP A 68 5.89 3.29 0.47
CA ASP A 68 6.05 2.15 1.39
C ASP A 68 5.27 2.34 2.69
N SER A 69 5.18 3.56 3.19
CA SER A 69 4.43 3.91 4.40
C SER A 69 2.91 3.96 4.21
N MET A 70 2.40 3.88 2.98
CA MET A 70 0.96 3.90 2.69
C MET A 70 0.28 2.58 3.03
N THR A 71 -1.02 2.64 3.36
CA THR A 71 -1.89 1.47 3.30
C THR A 71 -1.99 0.97 1.86
N THR A 72 -2.38 -0.29 1.67
CA THR A 72 -2.54 -0.86 0.33
C THR A 72 -3.61 -0.14 -0.48
N GLU A 73 -4.68 0.32 0.18
CA GLU A 73 -5.71 1.14 -0.44
C GLU A 73 -5.17 2.49 -0.92
N ALA A 74 -4.40 3.20 -0.07
CA ALA A 74 -3.82 4.49 -0.45
C ALA A 74 -2.78 4.34 -1.58
N LEU A 75 -1.99 3.26 -1.56
CA LEU A 75 -1.06 2.94 -2.62
C LEU A 75 -1.78 2.59 -3.93
N LEU A 76 -2.86 1.79 -3.88
CA LEU A 76 -3.69 1.48 -5.05
C LEU A 76 -4.23 2.75 -5.69
N GLU A 77 -4.81 3.65 -4.90
CA GLU A 77 -5.31 4.94 -5.40
C GLU A 77 -4.18 5.79 -6.01
N THR A 78 -3.01 5.83 -5.37
CA THR A 78 -1.82 6.51 -5.90
C THR A 78 -1.38 5.95 -7.25
N VAL A 79 -1.44 4.63 -7.43
CA VAL A 79 -1.13 3.95 -8.70
C VAL A 79 -2.18 4.26 -9.75
N LEU A 80 -3.47 4.20 -9.41
CA LEU A 80 -4.58 4.48 -10.34
C LEU A 80 -4.58 5.93 -10.84
N ASP A 81 -4.15 6.86 -10.01
CA ASP A 81 -4.08 8.29 -10.34
C ASP A 81 -2.74 8.69 -10.97
N TYR A 82 -1.81 7.74 -11.19
CA TYR A 82 -0.52 8.02 -11.80
C TYR A 82 -0.68 8.56 -13.22
N PRO A 83 -0.20 9.79 -13.52
CA PRO A 83 -0.48 10.46 -14.80
C PRO A 83 0.03 9.74 -16.05
N LEU A 84 1.02 8.86 -15.90
CA LEU A 84 1.58 8.06 -17.00
C LEU A 84 1.11 6.60 -16.97
N LEU A 85 0.15 6.24 -16.12
CA LEU A 85 -0.41 4.88 -16.09
C LEU A 85 -0.98 4.44 -17.47
N PRO A 86 -1.62 5.33 -18.29
CA PRO A 86 -2.09 4.96 -19.62
C PRO A 86 -1.02 4.36 -20.53
N ASN A 87 0.26 4.64 -20.28
CA ASN A 87 1.38 4.11 -21.07
C ASN A 87 1.47 2.58 -21.02
N ILE A 88 0.84 1.90 -20.03
CA ILE A 88 0.78 0.43 -20.01
C ILE A 88 0.12 -0.15 -21.27
N TYR A 89 -0.77 0.62 -21.92
CA TYR A 89 -1.48 0.22 -23.14
C TYR A 89 -0.77 0.66 -24.43
N ALA A 90 0.37 1.32 -24.35
CA ALA A 90 1.13 1.77 -25.52
C ALA A 90 2.01 0.67 -26.15
N PHE A 91 1.98 -0.54 -25.58
CA PHE A 91 2.83 -1.67 -25.98
C PHE A 91 2.01 -2.81 -26.61
N SER A 92 2.70 -3.80 -27.18
CA SER A 92 2.06 -4.95 -27.85
C SER A 92 1.35 -5.90 -26.88
N SER A 93 1.69 -5.88 -25.61
CA SER A 93 0.93 -6.55 -24.54
C SER A 93 0.97 -5.73 -23.26
N THR A 94 0.00 -6.00 -22.38
CA THR A 94 -0.12 -5.33 -21.08
C THR A 94 1.05 -5.66 -20.16
N GLU A 95 1.58 -6.89 -20.21
CA GLU A 95 2.73 -7.32 -19.41
C GLU A 95 3.98 -6.51 -19.76
N ILE A 96 4.23 -6.31 -21.07
CA ILE A 96 5.35 -5.48 -21.53
C ILE A 96 5.15 -4.03 -21.10
N GLY A 97 3.91 -3.52 -21.20
CA GLY A 97 3.55 -2.18 -20.78
C GLY A 97 3.74 -1.96 -19.28
N ILE A 98 3.27 -2.87 -18.45
CA ILE A 98 3.48 -2.82 -17.00
C ILE A 98 4.97 -2.86 -16.68
N GLY A 99 5.73 -3.78 -17.28
CA GLY A 99 7.18 -3.85 -17.08
C GLY A 99 7.90 -2.57 -17.47
N SER A 100 7.48 -1.92 -18.57
CA SER A 100 8.04 -0.65 -19.01
C SER A 100 7.73 0.50 -18.05
N VAL A 101 6.48 0.61 -17.58
CA VAL A 101 6.07 1.64 -16.62
C VAL A 101 6.72 1.42 -15.26
N SER A 102 6.82 0.17 -14.79
CA SER A 102 7.52 -0.19 -13.54
C SER A 102 9.01 0.21 -13.57
N GLY A 103 9.61 0.33 -14.74
CA GLY A 103 11.00 0.79 -14.89
C GLY A 103 11.23 2.25 -14.46
N TYR A 104 10.18 3.07 -14.37
CA TYR A 104 10.26 4.46 -13.94
C TYR A 104 9.23 4.85 -12.87
N PHE A 105 8.32 3.96 -12.49
CA PHE A 105 7.36 4.15 -11.42
C PHE A 105 7.29 2.91 -10.51
N GLU A 106 7.95 2.98 -9.37
CA GLU A 106 8.08 1.87 -8.43
C GLU A 106 6.73 1.45 -7.80
N GLY A 107 5.73 2.33 -7.78
CA GLY A 107 4.43 2.07 -7.17
C GLY A 107 3.72 0.82 -7.70
N LEU A 108 3.90 0.49 -8.99
CA LEU A 108 3.36 -0.75 -9.57
C LEU A 108 3.98 -1.99 -8.94
N GLN A 109 5.30 -2.02 -8.78
CA GLN A 109 6.00 -3.14 -8.17
C GLN A 109 5.68 -3.23 -6.68
N MET A 110 5.67 -2.09 -5.97
CA MET A 110 5.32 -2.04 -4.56
C MET A 110 3.90 -2.56 -4.31
N LEU A 111 2.93 -2.19 -5.16
CA LEU A 111 1.57 -2.73 -5.08
C LEU A 111 1.53 -4.23 -5.34
N HIS A 112 2.27 -4.70 -6.37
CA HIS A 112 2.37 -6.14 -6.68
C HIS A 112 2.93 -6.94 -5.49
N ASP A 113 3.84 -6.37 -4.70
CA ASP A 113 4.51 -7.05 -3.59
C ASP A 113 3.69 -7.04 -2.28
N ARG A 114 2.60 -6.26 -2.20
CA ARG A 114 1.68 -6.26 -1.04
C ARG A 114 0.91 -7.58 -0.96
N GLU A 115 0.88 -8.19 0.22
CA GLU A 115 0.19 -9.48 0.45
C GLU A 115 -1.34 -9.36 0.26
N ASP A 116 -1.89 -8.20 0.62
CA ASP A 116 -3.33 -7.88 0.57
C ASP A 116 -3.74 -7.15 -0.73
N ALA A 117 -2.83 -6.95 -1.69
CA ALA A 117 -3.12 -6.22 -2.92
C ALA A 117 -4.28 -6.84 -3.71
N ALA A 118 -4.32 -8.17 -3.85
CA ALA A 118 -5.38 -8.85 -4.60
C ALA A 118 -6.76 -8.63 -3.98
N GLU A 119 -6.86 -8.68 -2.64
CA GLU A 119 -8.10 -8.43 -1.91
C GLU A 119 -8.51 -6.96 -2.03
N CYS A 120 -7.56 -6.05 -1.87
CA CYS A 120 -7.79 -4.62 -1.99
C CYS A 120 -8.31 -4.23 -3.38
N ILE A 121 -7.69 -4.74 -4.45
CA ILE A 121 -8.12 -4.49 -5.83
C ILE A 121 -9.50 -5.11 -6.08
N GLN A 122 -9.76 -6.33 -5.63
CA GLN A 122 -11.07 -6.97 -5.79
C GLN A 122 -12.17 -6.16 -5.10
N LYS A 123 -11.93 -5.68 -3.88
CA LYS A 123 -12.85 -4.78 -3.16
C LYS A 123 -13.13 -3.49 -3.94
N ALA A 124 -12.12 -2.90 -4.58
CA ALA A 124 -12.30 -1.72 -5.41
C ALA A 124 -13.15 -2.03 -6.66
N ILE A 125 -12.96 -3.18 -7.30
CA ILE A 125 -13.78 -3.65 -8.42
C ILE A 125 -15.24 -3.86 -7.98
N ASP A 126 -15.46 -4.52 -6.85
CA ASP A 126 -16.81 -4.81 -6.32
C ASP A 126 -17.55 -3.53 -5.90
N THR A 127 -16.83 -2.54 -5.41
CA THR A 127 -17.38 -1.21 -5.09
C THR A 127 -17.84 -0.49 -6.36
N GLY A 128 -17.16 -0.73 -7.48
CA GLY A 128 -17.47 -0.14 -8.77
C GLY A 128 -16.93 1.29 -8.93
N THR A 129 -16.96 1.76 -10.15
CA THR A 129 -16.62 3.14 -10.53
C THR A 129 -17.41 3.52 -11.79
N ASP A 130 -17.80 4.78 -11.88
CA ASP A 130 -18.45 5.34 -13.08
C ASP A 130 -17.45 5.64 -14.22
N ASP A 131 -16.13 5.57 -13.92
CA ASP A 131 -15.07 5.74 -14.92
C ASP A 131 -14.68 4.39 -15.54
N PRO A 132 -15.01 4.17 -16.84
CA PRO A 132 -14.68 2.92 -17.53
C PRO A 132 -13.17 2.66 -17.62
N LEU A 133 -12.37 3.72 -17.74
CA LEU A 133 -10.91 3.61 -17.82
C LEU A 133 -10.32 3.16 -16.49
N ARG A 134 -10.83 3.71 -15.40
CA ARG A 134 -10.44 3.29 -14.05
C ARG A 134 -10.78 1.82 -13.80
N MET A 135 -11.97 1.37 -14.22
CA MET A 135 -12.34 -0.04 -14.14
C MET A 135 -11.39 -0.93 -14.95
N GLN A 136 -10.98 -0.49 -16.14
CA GLN A 136 -10.02 -1.22 -16.97
C GLN A 136 -8.65 -1.32 -16.27
N TYR A 137 -8.18 -0.26 -15.62
CA TYR A 137 -6.95 -0.30 -14.82
C TYR A 137 -7.07 -1.30 -13.67
N LEU A 138 -8.16 -1.28 -12.92
CA LEU A 138 -8.38 -2.22 -11.82
C LEU A 138 -8.33 -3.68 -12.30
N GLN A 139 -8.98 -4.01 -13.41
CA GLN A 139 -8.96 -5.36 -14.00
C GLN A 139 -7.54 -5.76 -14.44
N THR A 140 -6.80 -4.82 -15.03
CA THR A 140 -5.42 -5.04 -15.45
C THR A 140 -4.51 -5.29 -14.25
N LEU A 141 -4.62 -4.47 -13.20
CA LEU A 141 -3.85 -4.63 -11.97
C LEU A 141 -4.21 -5.93 -11.23
N ALA A 142 -5.49 -6.33 -11.24
CA ALA A 142 -5.94 -7.61 -10.68
C ALA A 142 -5.25 -8.79 -11.37
N SER A 143 -5.14 -8.75 -12.70
CA SER A 143 -4.43 -9.79 -13.46
C SER A 143 -2.93 -9.77 -13.13
N TYR A 144 -2.32 -8.61 -13.08
CA TYR A 144 -0.90 -8.44 -12.77
C TYR A 144 -0.52 -9.00 -11.39
N VAL A 145 -1.29 -8.66 -10.36
CA VAL A 145 -1.02 -9.12 -8.98
C VAL A 145 -1.25 -10.64 -8.84
N ARG A 146 -2.19 -11.24 -9.60
CA ARG A 146 -2.41 -12.70 -9.59
C ARG A 146 -1.22 -13.49 -10.10
N THR A 147 -0.40 -12.96 -11.00
CA THR A 147 0.79 -13.67 -11.51
C THR A 147 1.77 -14.03 -10.39
N ARG A 148 1.86 -13.22 -9.33
CA ARG A 148 2.64 -13.53 -8.13
C ARG A 148 2.15 -14.80 -7.40
N LEU A 149 0.84 -15.03 -7.39
CA LEU A 149 0.22 -16.13 -6.64
C LEU A 149 0.30 -17.47 -7.39
N GLY A 150 0.91 -17.52 -8.58
CA GLY A 150 0.99 -18.73 -9.40
C GLY A 150 -0.38 -19.26 -9.82
N ALA A 151 -1.43 -18.42 -9.81
CA ALA A 151 -2.75 -18.81 -10.29
C ALA A 151 -2.72 -18.94 -11.82
N PRO A 152 -3.23 -20.05 -12.39
CA PRO A 152 -3.31 -20.19 -13.83
C PRO A 152 -4.28 -19.14 -14.40
N ASP A 153 -3.88 -18.54 -15.54
CA ASP A 153 -4.76 -17.71 -16.35
C ASP A 153 -5.99 -18.53 -16.78
N PHE A 154 -7.19 -18.09 -16.39
CA PHE A 154 -8.45 -18.64 -16.85
C PHE A 154 -9.05 -17.76 -17.94
#